data_565cb82cc3cfaf83e87a3df0eb7cbf9b
#
_entry.id   565cb82cc3cfaf83e87a3df0eb7cbf9b
#
_cell.length_a   1.000
_cell.length_b   1.000
_cell.length_c   1.000
_cell.angle_alpha   90.00
_cell.angle_beta   90.00
_cell.angle_gamma   90.00
#
_symmetry.space_group_name_H-M   'P 1'
#
loop_
_entity.id
_entity.type
_entity.pdbx_description
1 polymer ?
#
loop_
_entity_poly.entity_id
_entity_poly.type
_entity_poly.pdbx_seq_one_letter_code
_entity_poly.pdbx_strand_id
1 'polypeptide(L)'
;MRPIAKFTNGLTTLPSGLKFALGLLFFMALSFIQSEAAEGQLGGCPCGCSGGCRFSGAGTSDEIDSRIGSRWNFTATDGATTGAGDAVTLTWGIAAEGSPIGDAFGANTGPEGSSFVDFLDNATARDPNSTGGADLTQRDWFSLFEDSANRISQVSGVTFNFESNDDGAPLFSAPAGGGLLAGPAGALGTRADIRIGGRSVDGQTGGNVLAFAFPANIGETVFDTDNVNFFSSTFNDSVGFRNVLTHELFHALGISHVDSAGGASFLLNPTINTSFDGPQLDDILVLQRNYGDFLESSNDQLGNNSIATATVLGLLSDDNSLSAGQEVDDTVIGFDEVGFVSINDATDVDVFEFSLSELSEVSIDLSPEGASYLQGVENGTLEEIDTLELNDLALQLFDSDGNLIAAADDFGLGLSESILQTLDAGTFFVEVSGSSDEIQLFTLGLSSSVVAVPEPGSVMIVVGMFGFLQVRRRRN
;
A
#
# COMPACT_ATOMS: atom_id res chain seq x y z
N MET A 1 -19.47 -46.07 -36.97
CA MET A 1 -19.06 -46.42 -35.62
C MET A 1 -17.53 -46.48 -35.59
N ARG A 2 -16.87 -45.48 -35.07
CA ARG A 2 -15.42 -45.50 -34.81
C ARG A 2 -15.24 -45.43 -33.29
N PRO A 3 -14.33 -46.19 -32.68
CA PRO A 3 -14.21 -46.26 -31.23
C PRO A 3 -13.51 -45.02 -30.65
N ILE A 4 -14.01 -44.58 -29.54
CA ILE A 4 -13.44 -43.49 -28.68
C ILE A 4 -12.17 -44.07 -28.02
N ALA A 5 -11.03 -43.45 -28.29
CA ALA A 5 -9.78 -43.77 -27.62
C ALA A 5 -9.83 -43.28 -26.16
N LYS A 6 -9.59 -44.18 -25.21
CA LYS A 6 -9.37 -43.89 -23.80
C LYS A 6 -8.03 -43.19 -23.64
N PHE A 7 -8.03 -41.92 -23.24
CA PHE A 7 -6.86 -41.24 -22.68
C PHE A 7 -6.78 -41.56 -21.19
N THR A 8 -6.08 -42.58 -20.84
CA THR A 8 -5.58 -42.82 -19.48
C THR A 8 -4.11 -43.17 -19.58
N ASN A 9 -3.30 -42.43 -18.80
CA ASN A 9 -1.87 -42.57 -18.58
C ASN A 9 -0.98 -41.60 -19.39
N GLY A 10 -0.76 -40.41 -18.79
CA GLY A 10 0.20 -39.41 -19.28
C GLY A 10 0.70 -38.40 -18.24
N LEU A 11 0.29 -38.52 -16.99
CA LEU A 11 0.67 -37.54 -15.95
C LEU A 11 1.95 -37.90 -15.15
N THR A 12 2.67 -38.95 -15.47
CA THR A 12 3.78 -39.42 -14.62
C THR A 12 5.17 -38.96 -15.05
N THR A 13 5.31 -38.07 -16.05
CA THR A 13 6.63 -37.68 -16.58
C THR A 13 6.80 -36.18 -16.81
N LEU A 14 6.07 -35.33 -16.10
CA LEU A 14 6.30 -33.89 -16.17
C LEU A 14 7.43 -33.46 -15.20
N PRO A 15 8.33 -32.54 -15.61
CA PRO A 15 9.36 -31.98 -14.75
C PRO A 15 8.75 -31.30 -13.51
N SER A 16 9.48 -31.33 -12.39
CA SER A 16 9.04 -30.77 -11.12
C SER A 16 8.58 -29.31 -11.18
N GLY A 17 9.17 -28.49 -12.04
CA GLY A 17 8.78 -27.09 -12.24
C GLY A 17 7.37 -26.91 -12.84
N LEU A 18 6.94 -27.86 -13.69
CA LEU A 18 5.59 -27.77 -14.28
C LEU A 18 4.48 -28.18 -13.29
N LYS A 19 4.82 -28.98 -12.27
CA LYS A 19 3.89 -29.33 -11.19
C LYS A 19 3.66 -28.15 -10.24
N PHE A 20 4.66 -27.31 -10.04
CA PHE A 20 4.57 -26.09 -9.23
C PHE A 20 3.66 -25.06 -9.88
N ALA A 21 3.87 -24.74 -11.16
CA ALA A 21 3.00 -23.82 -11.89
C ALA A 21 1.53 -24.28 -11.92
N LEU A 22 1.28 -25.60 -12.02
CA LEU A 22 -0.07 -26.16 -11.98
C LEU A 22 -0.70 -26.09 -10.56
N GLY A 23 0.12 -26.24 -9.51
CA GLY A 23 -0.33 -26.13 -8.12
C GLY A 23 -0.74 -24.69 -7.77
N LEU A 24 0.06 -23.71 -8.17
CA LEU A 24 -0.21 -22.30 -7.95
C LEU A 24 -1.41 -21.81 -8.75
N LEU A 25 -1.53 -22.20 -10.03
CA LEU A 25 -2.70 -21.95 -10.87
C LEU A 25 -3.99 -22.55 -10.28
N PHE A 26 -3.89 -23.71 -9.62
CA PHE A 26 -5.04 -24.33 -8.97
C PHE A 26 -5.44 -23.56 -7.70
N PHE A 27 -4.48 -22.96 -6.99
CA PHE A 27 -4.75 -22.13 -5.81
C PHE A 27 -5.39 -20.79 -6.18
N MET A 28 -4.90 -20.10 -7.23
CA MET A 28 -5.53 -18.88 -7.75
C MET A 28 -6.91 -19.17 -8.35
N ALA A 29 -7.05 -20.30 -9.10
CA ALA A 29 -8.35 -20.70 -9.63
C ALA A 29 -9.36 -21.05 -8.52
N LEU A 30 -8.93 -21.59 -7.36
CA LEU A 30 -9.83 -21.83 -6.23
C LEU A 30 -10.23 -20.52 -5.53
N SER A 31 -9.34 -19.53 -5.42
CA SER A 31 -9.69 -18.21 -4.88
C SER A 31 -10.74 -17.52 -5.77
N PHE A 32 -10.59 -17.59 -7.09
CA PHE A 32 -11.59 -17.11 -8.05
C PHE A 32 -12.91 -17.89 -7.99
N ILE A 33 -12.86 -19.22 -7.89
CA ILE A 33 -14.06 -20.07 -7.81
C ILE A 33 -14.80 -19.87 -6.47
N GLN A 34 -14.09 -19.59 -5.38
CA GLN A 34 -14.74 -19.30 -4.10
C GLN A 34 -15.37 -17.90 -4.05
N SER A 35 -14.80 -16.89 -4.69
CA SER A 35 -15.43 -15.58 -4.82
C SER A 35 -16.67 -15.63 -5.69
N GLU A 36 -16.65 -16.35 -6.81
CA GLU A 36 -17.85 -16.58 -7.66
C GLU A 36 -18.90 -17.48 -6.98
N ALA A 37 -18.49 -18.46 -6.17
CA ALA A 37 -19.43 -19.30 -5.43
C ALA A 37 -20.06 -18.60 -4.22
N ALA A 38 -19.34 -17.63 -3.62
CA ALA A 38 -19.89 -16.78 -2.56
C ALA A 38 -20.94 -15.78 -3.09
N GLU A 39 -20.77 -15.24 -4.30
CA GLU A 39 -21.77 -14.42 -4.98
C GLU A 39 -23.07 -15.19 -5.29
N GLY A 40 -23.01 -16.52 -5.47
CA GLY A 40 -24.18 -17.37 -5.73
C GLY A 40 -25.01 -17.76 -4.50
N GLN A 41 -24.55 -17.52 -3.27
CA GLN A 41 -25.23 -17.95 -2.04
C GLN A 41 -25.57 -16.82 -1.06
N LEU A 42 -25.12 -15.59 -1.25
CA LEU A 42 -25.50 -14.44 -0.43
C LEU A 42 -26.60 -13.65 -1.14
N GLY A 43 -27.82 -14.11 -0.97
CA GLY A 43 -29.02 -13.35 -1.34
C GLY A 43 -29.11 -12.07 -0.52
N GLY A 44 -29.03 -10.91 -1.18
CA GLY A 44 -29.41 -9.63 -0.61
C GLY A 44 -28.29 -8.88 0.09
N CYS A 45 -27.73 -7.91 -0.58
CA CYS A 45 -26.92 -6.86 0.03
C CYS A 45 -27.75 -6.11 1.08
N PRO A 46 -27.30 -5.95 2.34
CA PRO A 46 -28.08 -5.25 3.37
C PRO A 46 -28.29 -3.75 3.11
N CYS A 47 -27.64 -3.17 2.11
CA CYS A 47 -27.76 -1.76 1.75
C CYS A 47 -28.94 -1.39 0.84
N GLY A 48 -29.80 -2.34 0.42
CA GLY A 48 -30.98 -2.05 -0.38
C GLY A 48 -30.73 -1.52 -1.81
N CYS A 49 -29.51 -1.62 -2.31
CA CYS A 49 -29.16 -1.20 -3.67
C CYS A 49 -29.62 -2.25 -4.67
N SER A 50 -30.60 -1.92 -5.52
CA SER A 50 -31.10 -2.76 -6.61
C SER A 50 -30.21 -2.72 -7.86
N GLY A 51 -28.89 -2.69 -7.69
CA GLY A 51 -27.90 -2.81 -8.73
C GLY A 51 -26.72 -3.54 -8.11
N GLY A 52 -26.37 -4.72 -8.63
CA GLY A 52 -25.25 -5.47 -8.12
C GLY A 52 -24.01 -4.58 -8.05
N CYS A 53 -23.23 -4.73 -7.00
CA CYS A 53 -21.89 -4.20 -6.94
C CYS A 53 -21.09 -4.84 -8.09
N ARG A 54 -21.15 -4.25 -9.23
CA ARG A 54 -20.29 -4.59 -10.35
C ARG A 54 -19.05 -3.73 -10.19
N PHE A 55 -17.92 -4.33 -9.89
CA PHE A 55 -16.67 -3.87 -10.46
C PHE A 55 -16.80 -4.08 -11.98
N SER A 56 -17.42 -3.15 -12.66
CA SER A 56 -17.53 -3.10 -14.11
C SER A 56 -17.00 -1.76 -14.56
N GLY A 57 -15.72 -1.53 -14.39
CA GLY A 57 -14.98 -0.70 -15.29
C GLY A 57 -14.96 -1.43 -16.65
N ALA A 58 -15.96 -1.21 -17.50
CA ALA A 58 -15.84 -1.46 -18.92
C ALA A 58 -15.21 -0.21 -19.54
N GLY A 59 -14.00 0.08 -19.16
CA GLY A 59 -13.10 1.04 -19.76
C GLY A 59 -11.74 0.36 -19.82
N THR A 60 -11.04 0.50 -20.89
CA THR A 60 -9.65 0.11 -21.19
C THR A 60 -8.92 -0.47 -20.00
N SER A 61 -8.55 -1.75 -20.08
CA SER A 61 -7.93 -2.58 -19.04
C SER A 61 -7.00 -1.76 -18.14
N ASP A 62 -7.48 -1.39 -16.96
CA ASP A 62 -6.65 -0.86 -15.91
C ASP A 62 -5.78 -2.01 -15.39
N GLU A 63 -4.51 -1.98 -15.73
CA GLU A 63 -3.59 -3.06 -15.44
C GLU A 63 -3.30 -3.17 -13.94
N ILE A 64 -3.38 -2.06 -13.19
CA ILE A 64 -3.22 -2.03 -11.73
C ILE A 64 -4.39 -2.73 -11.04
N ASP A 65 -5.62 -2.39 -11.40
CA ASP A 65 -6.83 -3.01 -10.85
C ASP A 65 -6.91 -4.52 -11.12
N SER A 66 -6.33 -5.00 -12.22
CA SER A 66 -6.34 -6.43 -12.57
C SER A 66 -5.68 -7.34 -11.52
N ARG A 67 -4.87 -6.78 -10.61
CA ARG A 67 -4.17 -7.50 -9.54
C ARG A 67 -4.86 -7.42 -8.19
N ILE A 68 -5.87 -6.59 -8.05
CA ILE A 68 -6.70 -6.52 -6.85
C ILE A 68 -7.72 -7.65 -6.88
N GLY A 69 -7.43 -8.74 -6.18
CA GLY A 69 -8.32 -9.91 -6.09
C GLY A 69 -9.43 -9.73 -5.09
N SER A 70 -9.16 -9.05 -3.98
CA SER A 70 -10.11 -8.84 -2.89
C SER A 70 -9.65 -7.71 -1.96
N ARG A 71 -10.53 -7.30 -1.04
CA ARG A 71 -10.25 -6.34 0.03
C ARG A 71 -10.80 -6.88 1.35
N TRP A 72 -10.20 -6.51 2.46
CA TRP A 72 -10.78 -6.74 3.78
C TRP A 72 -12.07 -5.93 3.91
N ASN A 73 -13.18 -6.64 4.11
CA ASN A 73 -14.51 -6.05 4.31
C ASN A 73 -14.97 -6.12 5.77
N PHE A 74 -14.20 -6.79 6.61
CA PHE A 74 -14.41 -6.88 8.06
C PHE A 74 -13.09 -7.19 8.76
N THR A 75 -12.76 -6.44 9.81
CA THR A 75 -11.59 -6.68 10.68
C THR A 75 -12.01 -6.78 12.14
N ALA A 76 -11.15 -7.37 12.96
CA ALA A 76 -11.39 -7.45 14.41
C ALA A 76 -11.38 -6.06 15.06
N THR A 77 -10.68 -5.10 14.50
CA THR A 77 -10.55 -3.73 15.01
C THR A 77 -11.68 -2.83 14.54
N ASP A 78 -11.89 -2.74 13.23
CA ASP A 78 -12.80 -1.76 12.63
C ASP A 78 -14.23 -2.28 12.50
N GLY A 79 -14.41 -3.62 12.54
CA GLY A 79 -15.67 -4.24 12.15
C GLY A 79 -15.83 -4.22 10.63
N ALA A 80 -16.98 -3.76 10.14
CA ALA A 80 -17.18 -3.60 8.70
C ALA A 80 -16.35 -2.43 8.16
N THR A 81 -15.58 -2.68 7.12
CA THR A 81 -14.74 -1.67 6.45
C THR A 81 -15.50 -0.98 5.33
N THR A 82 -14.93 0.10 4.82
CA THR A 82 -15.47 0.94 3.75
C THR A 82 -15.04 0.44 2.35
N GLY A 83 -14.95 1.32 1.36
CA GLY A 83 -14.66 0.98 -0.03
C GLY A 83 -13.19 0.80 -0.39
N ALA A 84 -12.89 0.61 -1.66
CA ALA A 84 -11.53 0.68 -2.18
C ALA A 84 -11.00 2.10 -1.96
N GLY A 85 -9.69 2.22 -1.72
CA GLY A 85 -9.05 3.49 -1.38
C GLY A 85 -9.12 3.89 0.09
N ASP A 86 -10.10 3.42 0.86
CA ASP A 86 -10.21 3.76 2.29
C ASP A 86 -9.20 2.97 3.14
N ALA A 87 -8.74 3.58 4.23
CA ALA A 87 -7.82 2.94 5.18
C ALA A 87 -8.44 1.74 5.91
N VAL A 88 -7.60 0.88 6.47
CA VAL A 88 -8.01 -0.27 7.28
C VAL A 88 -7.05 -0.53 8.42
N THR A 89 -7.57 -0.93 9.59
CA THR A 89 -6.76 -1.43 10.70
C THR A 89 -6.92 -2.93 10.84
N LEU A 90 -5.81 -3.65 10.70
CA LEU A 90 -5.74 -5.11 10.80
C LEU A 90 -4.89 -5.53 11.99
N THR A 91 -5.23 -6.66 12.57
CA THR A 91 -4.34 -7.32 13.52
C THR A 91 -3.54 -8.42 12.82
N TRP A 92 -2.25 -8.53 13.15
CA TRP A 92 -1.42 -9.66 12.78
C TRP A 92 -0.93 -10.40 14.02
N GLY A 93 -0.71 -11.69 13.92
CA GLY A 93 -0.22 -12.48 15.05
C GLY A 93 0.36 -13.82 14.64
N ILE A 94 1.15 -14.40 15.54
CA ILE A 94 1.77 -15.71 15.35
C ILE A 94 0.82 -16.78 15.88
N ALA A 95 0.47 -17.75 15.05
CA ALA A 95 -0.34 -18.89 15.46
C ALA A 95 0.37 -19.68 16.56
N ALA A 96 -0.37 -20.07 17.59
CA ALA A 96 0.17 -20.88 18.69
C ALA A 96 0.82 -22.16 18.16
N GLU A 97 1.92 -22.58 18.79
CA GLU A 97 2.56 -23.85 18.47
C GLU A 97 1.55 -25.01 18.57
N GLY A 98 1.56 -25.87 17.56
CA GLY A 98 0.63 -26.98 17.46
C GLY A 98 -0.74 -26.64 16.88
N SER A 99 -1.03 -25.36 16.54
CA SER A 99 -2.25 -24.98 15.81
C SER A 99 -2.36 -25.77 14.51
N PRO A 100 -3.48 -26.46 14.24
CA PRO A 100 -3.59 -27.29 13.04
C PRO A 100 -3.50 -26.48 11.74
N ILE A 101 -2.66 -26.92 10.81
CA ILE A 101 -2.50 -26.37 9.46
C ILE A 101 -2.82 -27.48 8.47
N GLY A 102 -3.76 -27.25 7.54
CA GLY A 102 -4.12 -28.20 6.50
C GLY A 102 -3.00 -28.44 5.48
N ASP A 103 -3.12 -29.51 4.69
CA ASP A 103 -2.23 -29.78 3.57
C ASP A 103 -2.77 -29.15 2.27
N ALA A 104 -2.29 -27.93 1.96
CA ALA A 104 -2.73 -27.19 0.77
C ALA A 104 -2.16 -27.73 -0.55
N PHE A 105 -0.99 -28.37 -0.50
CA PHE A 105 -0.25 -28.81 -1.69
C PHE A 105 -0.32 -30.33 -1.95
N GLY A 106 -1.04 -31.06 -1.09
CA GLY A 106 -1.23 -32.51 -1.26
C GLY A 106 0.05 -33.31 -1.08
N ALA A 107 0.98 -32.84 -0.24
CA ALA A 107 2.22 -33.54 0.08
C ALA A 107 1.98 -34.84 0.90
N ASN A 108 0.72 -35.17 1.19
CA ASN A 108 0.26 -36.33 1.95
C ASN A 108 0.77 -36.40 3.39
N THR A 109 1.11 -35.27 3.98
CA THR A 109 1.57 -35.19 5.35
C THR A 109 0.40 -35.14 6.36
N GLY A 110 -0.82 -34.94 5.88
CA GLY A 110 -2.00 -34.71 6.73
C GLY A 110 -1.97 -33.34 7.42
N PRO A 111 -2.93 -33.05 8.29
CA PRO A 111 -2.86 -31.82 9.08
C PRO A 111 -1.72 -31.95 10.08
N GLU A 112 -0.82 -30.98 10.05
CA GLU A 112 0.28 -30.84 11.02
C GLU A 112 0.02 -29.64 11.92
N GLY A 113 0.61 -29.62 13.11
CA GLY A 113 0.61 -28.46 13.98
C GLY A 113 1.64 -27.44 13.51
N SER A 114 1.36 -26.15 13.71
CA SER A 114 2.35 -25.10 13.53
C SER A 114 3.60 -25.39 14.36
N SER A 115 4.78 -25.28 13.74
CA SER A 115 6.09 -25.32 14.39
C SER A 115 6.85 -24.03 14.13
N PHE A 116 6.15 -22.92 13.96
CA PHE A 116 6.70 -21.69 13.41
C PHE A 116 7.59 -20.96 14.41
N VAL A 117 7.22 -20.90 15.68
CA VAL A 117 8.06 -20.25 16.71
C VAL A 117 9.36 -21.02 16.91
N ASP A 118 9.27 -22.36 17.01
CA ASP A 118 10.47 -23.22 17.08
C ASP A 118 11.37 -23.07 15.84
N PHE A 119 10.76 -22.93 14.66
CA PHE A 119 11.48 -22.68 13.40
C PHE A 119 12.18 -21.32 13.44
N LEU A 120 11.50 -20.25 13.83
CA LEU A 120 12.05 -18.89 13.89
C LEU A 120 13.22 -18.81 14.88
N ASP A 121 13.07 -19.40 16.06
CA ASP A 121 14.14 -19.44 17.06
C ASP A 121 15.41 -20.13 16.54
N ASN A 122 15.29 -21.08 15.63
CA ASN A 122 16.42 -21.82 15.06
C ASN A 122 16.96 -21.21 13.76
N ALA A 123 16.08 -20.70 12.90
CA ALA A 123 16.45 -20.25 11.56
C ALA A 123 16.88 -18.78 11.55
N THR A 124 16.25 -17.92 12.37
CA THR A 124 16.43 -16.48 12.32
C THR A 124 17.08 -15.92 13.59
N ALA A 125 17.72 -16.76 14.41
CA ALA A 125 18.40 -16.34 15.63
C ALA A 125 19.51 -15.31 15.32
N ARG A 126 19.25 -14.05 15.67
CA ARG A 126 20.18 -12.92 15.50
C ARG A 126 21.11 -12.78 16.73
N ASP A 127 20.61 -13.15 17.91
CA ASP A 127 21.36 -13.26 19.13
C ASP A 127 21.30 -14.72 19.65
N PRO A 128 22.43 -15.47 19.57
CA PRO A 128 22.46 -16.85 20.07
C PRO A 128 22.24 -16.95 21.59
N ASN A 129 22.18 -15.83 22.31
CA ASN A 129 21.84 -15.78 23.73
C ASN A 129 20.36 -15.40 23.96
N SER A 130 19.60 -15.11 22.91
CA SER A 130 18.15 -14.94 23.03
C SER A 130 17.53 -16.25 23.50
N THR A 131 16.98 -16.26 24.70
CA THR A 131 16.58 -17.51 25.37
C THR A 131 15.13 -17.86 25.14
N GLY A 132 14.45 -17.18 24.22
CA GLY A 132 13.04 -17.37 24.03
C GLY A 132 12.23 -16.98 25.29
N GLY A 133 10.95 -17.10 25.23
CA GLY A 133 10.02 -16.78 26.33
C GLY A 133 8.60 -16.92 25.82
N ALA A 134 7.63 -16.83 26.70
CA ALA A 134 6.22 -16.82 26.31
C ALA A 134 5.83 -15.50 25.61
N ASP A 135 6.55 -14.43 25.93
CA ASP A 135 6.37 -13.11 25.30
C ASP A 135 7.15 -13.06 23.98
N LEU A 136 6.44 -13.14 22.85
CA LEU A 136 7.04 -13.18 21.53
C LEU A 136 7.72 -11.85 21.15
N THR A 137 7.30 -10.73 21.74
CA THR A 137 7.91 -9.43 21.49
C THR A 137 9.35 -9.33 22.01
N GLN A 138 9.76 -10.25 22.88
CA GLN A 138 11.13 -10.34 23.39
C GLN A 138 12.01 -11.31 22.60
N ARG A 139 11.45 -11.92 21.55
CA ARG A 139 12.23 -12.78 20.65
C ARG A 139 13.07 -11.96 19.71
N ASP A 140 14.26 -12.43 19.45
CA ASP A 140 15.23 -11.76 18.60
C ASP A 140 14.77 -11.51 17.16
N TRP A 141 13.93 -12.39 16.65
CA TRP A 141 13.34 -12.30 15.31
C TRP A 141 12.08 -11.40 15.24
N PHE A 142 11.51 -10.96 16.34
CA PHE A 142 10.23 -10.26 16.34
C PHE A 142 10.27 -8.95 15.55
N SER A 143 11.40 -8.23 15.59
CA SER A 143 11.58 -7.00 14.82
C SER A 143 11.44 -7.19 13.31
N LEU A 144 11.72 -8.39 12.76
CA LEU A 144 11.53 -8.65 11.32
C LEU A 144 10.05 -8.52 10.91
N PHE A 145 9.15 -8.92 11.81
CA PHE A 145 7.70 -8.78 11.58
C PHE A 145 7.24 -7.35 11.75
N GLU A 146 7.73 -6.66 12.79
CA GLU A 146 7.41 -5.23 12.99
C GLU A 146 7.90 -4.38 11.83
N ASP A 147 9.13 -4.60 11.35
CA ASP A 147 9.69 -3.85 10.23
C ASP A 147 8.86 -4.06 8.95
N SER A 148 8.46 -5.31 8.64
CA SER A 148 7.63 -5.62 7.48
C SER A 148 6.22 -5.00 7.58
N ALA A 149 5.56 -5.12 8.74
CA ALA A 149 4.25 -4.53 8.98
C ALA A 149 4.30 -2.99 8.93
N ASN A 150 5.31 -2.40 9.58
CA ASN A 150 5.52 -0.94 9.58
C ASN A 150 5.79 -0.42 8.17
N ARG A 151 6.59 -1.15 7.36
CA ARG A 151 6.87 -0.74 5.98
C ARG A 151 5.61 -0.64 5.13
N ILE A 152 4.69 -1.58 5.25
CA ILE A 152 3.38 -1.53 4.58
C ILE A 152 2.58 -0.31 5.07
N SER A 153 2.53 -0.09 6.38
CA SER A 153 1.80 1.05 6.96
C SER A 153 2.39 2.41 6.59
N GLN A 154 3.69 2.50 6.33
CA GLN A 154 4.36 3.75 5.90
C GLN A 154 4.07 4.15 4.45
N VAL A 155 3.63 3.21 3.63
CA VAL A 155 3.39 3.43 2.20
C VAL A 155 1.93 3.23 1.80
N SER A 156 1.01 3.05 2.75
CA SER A 156 -0.41 2.84 2.46
C SER A 156 -1.32 3.17 3.65
N GLY A 157 -2.61 3.20 3.43
CA GLY A 157 -3.64 3.34 4.48
C GLY A 157 -3.85 2.10 5.36
N VAL A 158 -3.01 1.08 5.25
CA VAL A 158 -3.09 -0.11 6.10
C VAL A 158 -2.37 0.14 7.42
N THR A 159 -3.08 0.02 8.53
CA THR A 159 -2.49 0.04 9.87
C THR A 159 -2.46 -1.37 10.45
N PHE A 160 -1.28 -1.81 10.91
CA PHE A 160 -1.09 -3.12 11.53
C PHE A 160 -0.88 -3.02 13.03
N ASN A 161 -1.64 -3.82 13.81
CA ASN A 161 -1.48 -4.00 15.23
C ASN A 161 -1.13 -5.45 15.56
N PHE A 162 -0.16 -5.68 16.44
CA PHE A 162 0.17 -7.02 16.89
C PHE A 162 -0.86 -7.54 17.91
N GLU A 163 -1.50 -8.69 17.62
CA GLU A 163 -2.33 -9.44 18.56
C GLU A 163 -1.49 -10.56 19.17
N SER A 164 -1.19 -10.45 20.45
CA SER A 164 -0.30 -11.38 21.16
C SER A 164 -0.96 -12.71 21.53
N ASN A 165 -2.29 -12.80 21.45
CA ASN A 165 -3.04 -13.98 21.81
C ASN A 165 -3.39 -14.79 20.56
N ASP A 166 -3.31 -16.11 20.69
CA ASP A 166 -3.80 -17.07 19.71
C ASP A 166 -4.40 -18.27 20.44
N ASP A 167 -5.60 -18.66 20.07
CA ASP A 167 -6.38 -19.72 20.77
C ASP A 167 -6.08 -21.14 20.26
N GLY A 168 -5.13 -21.29 19.32
CA GLY A 168 -4.76 -22.58 18.75
C GLY A 168 -5.81 -23.17 17.79
N ALA A 169 -6.78 -22.37 17.35
CA ALA A 169 -7.73 -22.80 16.32
C ALA A 169 -6.99 -23.16 15.00
N PRO A 170 -7.54 -24.08 14.18
CA PRO A 170 -6.94 -24.35 12.87
C PRO A 170 -6.76 -23.09 12.03
N LEU A 171 -5.59 -22.92 11.37
CA LEU A 171 -5.42 -21.85 10.38
C LEU A 171 -6.35 -22.11 9.19
N PHE A 172 -6.28 -23.33 8.66
CA PHE A 172 -7.23 -23.82 7.67
C PHE A 172 -7.26 -25.35 7.73
N SER A 173 -8.23 -25.93 7.06
CA SER A 173 -8.33 -27.38 6.93
C SER A 173 -8.56 -27.78 5.48
N ALA A 174 -8.02 -28.96 5.11
CA ALA A 174 -8.18 -29.56 3.79
C ALA A 174 -8.84 -30.94 3.98
N PRO A 175 -10.18 -31.03 4.06
CA PRO A 175 -10.88 -32.29 4.31
C PRO A 175 -10.75 -33.24 3.12
N ALA A 176 -10.72 -34.54 3.41
CA ALA A 176 -10.72 -35.56 2.39
C ALA A 176 -11.99 -35.46 1.53
N GLY A 177 -11.82 -35.16 0.25
CA GLY A 177 -12.94 -34.98 -0.68
C GLY A 177 -12.96 -33.62 -1.37
N GLY A 178 -12.05 -32.72 -1.02
CA GLY A 178 -11.76 -31.47 -1.72
C GLY A 178 -12.30 -30.23 -1.03
N GLY A 179 -11.71 -29.12 -1.37
CA GLY A 179 -11.96 -27.78 -0.85
C GLY A 179 -11.15 -27.47 0.40
N LEU A 180 -10.66 -26.24 0.46
CA LEU A 180 -10.02 -25.69 1.66
C LEU A 180 -11.10 -24.98 2.49
N LEU A 181 -11.04 -25.14 3.80
CA LEU A 181 -11.92 -24.45 4.74
C LEU A 181 -11.04 -23.48 5.55
N ALA A 182 -11.35 -22.19 5.45
CA ALA A 182 -10.69 -21.16 6.23
C ALA A 182 -10.81 -21.42 7.73
N GLY A 183 -9.86 -20.90 8.48
CA GLY A 183 -9.93 -20.81 9.93
C GLY A 183 -11.01 -19.81 10.39
N PRO A 184 -11.18 -19.67 11.71
CA PRO A 184 -12.10 -18.67 12.24
C PRO A 184 -11.53 -17.26 12.07
N ALA A 185 -12.38 -16.27 11.81
CA ALA A 185 -12.01 -14.87 11.67
C ALA A 185 -11.29 -14.31 12.91
N GLY A 186 -10.56 -13.22 12.72
CA GLY A 186 -9.89 -12.48 13.78
C GLY A 186 -10.84 -12.03 14.89
N ALA A 187 -10.34 -11.98 16.12
CA ALA A 187 -11.09 -11.54 17.29
C ALA A 187 -10.13 -11.00 18.35
N LEU A 188 -10.22 -9.69 18.65
CA LEU A 188 -9.35 -9.00 19.59
C LEU A 188 -9.25 -9.76 20.93
N GLY A 189 -8.03 -9.88 21.44
CA GLY A 189 -7.71 -10.59 22.66
C GLY A 189 -7.82 -12.13 22.55
N THR A 190 -8.01 -12.65 21.33
CA THR A 190 -8.17 -14.09 21.09
C THR A 190 -7.30 -14.58 19.95
N ARG A 191 -7.35 -13.91 18.80
CA ARG A 191 -6.55 -14.21 17.60
C ARG A 191 -6.56 -13.04 16.63
N ALA A 192 -5.49 -12.91 15.85
CA ALA A 192 -5.35 -11.89 14.82
C ALA A 192 -6.26 -12.10 13.60
N ASP A 193 -6.45 -11.04 12.81
CA ASP A 193 -7.06 -11.12 11.47
C ASP A 193 -6.15 -11.89 10.51
N ILE A 194 -4.85 -11.57 10.51
CA ILE A 194 -3.81 -12.28 9.76
C ILE A 194 -3.01 -13.14 10.74
N ARG A 195 -3.17 -14.46 10.62
CA ARG A 195 -2.46 -15.42 11.48
C ARG A 195 -1.33 -16.07 10.70
N ILE A 196 -0.12 -15.99 11.26
CA ILE A 196 1.10 -16.47 10.62
C ILE A 196 1.58 -17.72 11.33
N GLY A 197 1.66 -18.83 10.60
CA GLY A 197 2.13 -20.11 11.11
C GLY A 197 3.18 -20.72 10.19
N GLY A 198 3.67 -21.91 10.54
CA GLY A 198 4.64 -22.61 9.71
C GLY A 198 4.61 -24.10 9.90
N ARG A 199 4.85 -24.83 8.80
CA ARG A 199 4.96 -26.29 8.73
C ARG A 199 5.81 -26.69 7.52
N SER A 200 6.13 -27.97 7.39
CA SER A 200 6.62 -28.51 6.13
C SER A 200 5.52 -28.41 5.07
N VAL A 201 5.74 -27.66 4.00
CA VAL A 201 4.75 -27.38 2.95
C VAL A 201 4.90 -28.30 1.75
N ASP A 202 6.07 -28.34 1.09
CA ASP A 202 6.33 -29.17 -0.08
C ASP A 202 7.16 -30.43 0.23
N GLY A 203 7.61 -30.60 1.46
CA GLY A 203 8.38 -31.75 1.93
C GLY A 203 9.81 -31.82 1.36
N GLN A 204 10.35 -30.68 0.90
CA GLN A 204 11.66 -30.61 0.27
C GLN A 204 12.51 -29.50 0.88
N THR A 205 13.63 -29.86 1.49
CA THR A 205 14.63 -28.88 1.93
C THR A 205 15.20 -28.14 0.70
N GLY A 206 14.98 -26.83 0.62
CA GLY A 206 15.31 -26.04 -0.55
C GLY A 206 14.32 -26.26 -1.71
N GLY A 207 13.06 -26.55 -1.38
CA GLY A 207 11.94 -26.60 -2.31
C GLY A 207 11.64 -25.26 -2.98
N ASN A 208 10.64 -25.24 -3.85
CA ASN A 208 10.27 -24.03 -4.60
C ASN A 208 9.28 -23.15 -3.81
N VAL A 209 8.60 -23.69 -2.80
CA VAL A 209 7.68 -22.95 -1.96
C VAL A 209 8.42 -22.45 -0.73
N LEU A 210 8.44 -21.14 -0.51
CA LEU A 210 8.98 -20.52 0.70
C LEU A 210 7.87 -20.26 1.74
N ALA A 211 6.74 -19.75 1.26
CA ALA A 211 5.55 -19.48 2.04
C ALA A 211 4.33 -19.43 1.11
N PHE A 212 3.15 -19.27 1.67
CA PHE A 212 1.93 -18.90 0.94
C PHE A 212 0.95 -18.21 1.89
N ALA A 213 0.06 -17.38 1.34
CA ALA A 213 -1.01 -16.75 2.09
C ALA A 213 -2.37 -16.94 1.41
N PHE A 214 -3.43 -16.87 2.22
CA PHE A 214 -4.80 -16.76 1.76
C PHE A 214 -5.17 -15.28 1.60
N PRO A 215 -6.04 -14.94 0.61
CA PRO A 215 -6.38 -13.55 0.34
C PRO A 215 -7.19 -12.90 1.47
N ALA A 216 -7.48 -11.61 1.32
CA ALA A 216 -8.24 -10.81 2.26
C ALA A 216 -9.53 -11.50 2.75
N ASN A 217 -9.90 -11.23 4.00
CA ASN A 217 -10.97 -11.88 4.77
C ASN A 217 -10.70 -13.35 5.20
N ILE A 218 -9.56 -13.91 4.81
CA ILE A 218 -9.03 -15.18 5.34
C ILE A 218 -7.70 -14.90 6.03
N GLY A 219 -6.70 -14.39 5.29
CA GLY A 219 -5.47 -13.81 5.81
C GLY A 219 -4.47 -14.79 6.43
N GLU A 220 -4.76 -16.10 6.52
CA GLU A 220 -3.82 -17.07 7.06
C GLU A 220 -2.58 -17.20 6.17
N THR A 221 -1.41 -17.05 6.78
CA THR A 221 -0.11 -17.13 6.14
C THR A 221 0.69 -18.30 6.69
N VAL A 222 1.31 -19.09 5.82
CA VAL A 222 2.06 -20.30 6.21
C VAL A 222 3.43 -20.31 5.57
N PHE A 223 4.46 -20.36 6.42
CA PHE A 223 5.86 -20.52 6.00
C PHE A 223 6.24 -21.99 5.88
N ASP A 224 7.08 -22.30 4.88
CA ASP A 224 7.66 -23.64 4.74
C ASP A 224 8.89 -23.78 5.65
N THR A 225 8.72 -24.51 6.73
CA THR A 225 9.77 -24.73 7.74
C THR A 225 10.90 -25.64 7.26
N ASP A 226 10.80 -26.26 6.09
CA ASP A 226 11.89 -27.04 5.49
C ASP A 226 12.99 -26.14 4.89
N ASN A 227 12.70 -24.87 4.61
CA ASN A 227 13.60 -23.93 3.97
C ASN A 227 14.54 -23.17 4.93
N VAL A 228 15.03 -23.86 5.99
CA VAL A 228 15.93 -23.31 7.02
C VAL A 228 17.12 -22.55 6.42
N ASN A 229 17.75 -23.11 5.37
CA ASN A 229 18.92 -22.52 4.75
C ASN A 229 18.67 -21.14 4.11
N PHE A 230 17.48 -20.94 3.54
CA PHE A 230 17.09 -19.66 2.98
C PHE A 230 16.83 -18.66 4.10
N PHE A 231 16.00 -19.02 5.07
CA PHE A 231 15.55 -18.13 6.13
C PHE A 231 16.62 -17.83 7.18
N SER A 232 17.70 -18.64 7.28
CA SER A 232 18.84 -18.37 8.15
C SER A 232 19.84 -17.34 7.60
N SER A 233 19.60 -16.83 6.40
CA SER A 233 20.44 -15.80 5.81
C SER A 233 20.26 -14.48 6.54
N THR A 234 21.34 -13.95 7.11
CA THR A 234 21.39 -12.62 7.75
C THR A 234 21.84 -11.52 6.79
N PHE A 235 21.95 -11.83 5.50
CA PHE A 235 22.31 -10.85 4.48
C PHE A 235 21.34 -9.67 4.48
N ASN A 236 21.90 -8.46 4.52
CA ASN A 236 21.16 -7.21 4.54
C ASN A 236 19.99 -7.25 5.55
N ASP A 237 20.30 -7.57 6.80
CA ASP A 237 19.36 -7.68 7.91
C ASP A 237 18.19 -8.64 7.63
N SER A 238 18.51 -9.83 7.10
CA SER A 238 17.54 -10.88 6.74
C SER A 238 16.53 -10.43 5.68
N VAL A 239 16.95 -9.64 4.69
CA VAL A 239 16.09 -9.13 3.61
C VAL A 239 15.29 -10.25 2.92
N GLY A 240 15.86 -11.45 2.78
CA GLY A 240 15.14 -12.59 2.21
C GLY A 240 13.92 -12.97 3.03
N PHE A 241 14.02 -12.99 4.37
CA PHE A 241 12.90 -13.26 5.26
C PHE A 241 11.86 -12.12 5.18
N ARG A 242 12.31 -10.85 5.31
CA ARG A 242 11.41 -9.69 5.27
C ARG A 242 10.66 -9.59 3.94
N ASN A 243 11.33 -9.80 2.81
CA ASN A 243 10.67 -9.76 1.50
C ASN A 243 9.66 -10.90 1.33
N VAL A 244 9.94 -12.13 1.82
CA VAL A 244 8.93 -13.20 1.80
C VAL A 244 7.76 -12.83 2.70
N LEU A 245 8.00 -12.36 3.93
CA LEU A 245 6.93 -11.98 4.85
C LEU A 245 6.06 -10.86 4.26
N THR A 246 6.67 -9.80 3.74
CA THR A 246 5.94 -8.67 3.13
C THR A 246 5.17 -9.12 1.89
N HIS A 247 5.73 -9.97 1.03
CA HIS A 247 5.06 -10.57 -0.11
C HIS A 247 3.79 -11.35 0.30
N GLU A 248 3.88 -12.19 1.34
CA GLU A 248 2.73 -12.94 1.84
C GLU A 248 1.68 -12.03 2.51
N LEU A 249 2.12 -10.96 3.19
CA LEU A 249 1.19 -9.96 3.73
C LEU A 249 0.42 -9.23 2.62
N PHE A 250 1.05 -8.94 1.46
CA PHE A 250 0.35 -8.40 0.30
C PHE A 250 -0.71 -9.36 -0.24
N HIS A 251 -0.42 -10.65 -0.30
CA HIS A 251 -1.45 -11.65 -0.63
C HIS A 251 -2.57 -11.68 0.41
N ALA A 252 -2.24 -11.61 1.70
CA ALA A 252 -3.23 -11.50 2.76
C ALA A 252 -4.05 -10.21 2.70
N LEU A 253 -3.51 -9.15 2.08
CA LEU A 253 -4.23 -7.91 1.74
C LEU A 253 -5.05 -8.02 0.44
N GLY A 254 -5.02 -9.17 -0.24
CA GLY A 254 -5.81 -9.47 -1.42
C GLY A 254 -5.17 -9.08 -2.75
N ILE A 255 -3.86 -8.87 -2.78
CA ILE A 255 -3.12 -8.48 -3.98
C ILE A 255 -2.46 -9.70 -4.60
N SER A 256 -2.55 -9.84 -5.93
CA SER A 256 -2.04 -10.96 -6.71
C SER A 256 -0.64 -10.70 -7.25
N HIS A 257 0.02 -11.76 -7.76
CA HIS A 257 1.33 -11.66 -8.42
C HIS A 257 1.30 -10.74 -9.64
N VAL A 258 2.47 -10.16 -9.92
CA VAL A 258 2.78 -9.42 -11.13
C VAL A 258 3.98 -10.06 -11.83
N ASP A 259 3.93 -10.21 -13.17
CA ASP A 259 5.11 -10.43 -13.99
C ASP A 259 5.66 -9.08 -14.47
N SER A 260 6.97 -8.97 -14.55
CA SER A 260 7.65 -7.75 -15.02
C SER A 260 8.85 -8.09 -15.90
N ALA A 261 9.28 -7.12 -16.71
CA ALA A 261 10.45 -7.26 -17.59
C ALA A 261 11.14 -5.91 -17.82
N GLY A 262 12.23 -5.93 -18.59
CA GLY A 262 12.93 -4.70 -18.97
C GLY A 262 13.83 -4.11 -17.87
N GLY A 263 14.05 -4.85 -16.77
CA GLY A 263 14.83 -4.40 -15.62
C GLY A 263 13.99 -4.05 -14.40
N ALA A 264 12.68 -3.82 -14.56
CA ALA A 264 11.76 -3.69 -13.44
C ALA A 264 11.65 -5.02 -12.67
N SER A 265 11.58 -4.92 -11.36
CA SER A 265 11.41 -6.07 -10.46
C SER A 265 10.66 -5.62 -9.22
N PHE A 266 9.59 -6.30 -8.90
CA PHE A 266 8.66 -5.95 -7.84
C PHE A 266 8.61 -7.02 -6.76
N LEU A 267 8.15 -6.65 -5.58
CA LEU A 267 8.01 -7.58 -4.46
C LEU A 267 7.05 -8.73 -4.81
N LEU A 268 5.97 -8.42 -5.53
CA LEU A 268 4.96 -9.40 -5.94
C LEU A 268 5.32 -10.18 -7.21
N ASN A 269 6.56 -10.10 -7.72
CA ASN A 269 7.01 -11.10 -8.68
C ASN A 269 6.94 -12.50 -8.06
N PRO A 270 6.52 -13.55 -8.82
CA PRO A 270 6.40 -14.92 -8.28
C PRO A 270 7.70 -15.51 -7.74
N THR A 271 8.83 -14.90 -8.05
CA THR A 271 10.16 -15.29 -7.57
C THR A 271 10.74 -14.20 -6.71
N ILE A 272 11.04 -14.55 -5.46
CA ILE A 272 11.58 -13.60 -4.51
C ILE A 272 12.92 -13.00 -4.97
N ASN A 273 13.06 -11.70 -4.83
CA ASN A 273 14.27 -10.94 -5.11
C ASN A 273 14.81 -10.32 -3.81
N THR A 274 16.12 -10.40 -3.60
CA THR A 274 16.82 -9.84 -2.42
C THR A 274 17.75 -8.67 -2.78
N SER A 275 17.63 -8.14 -4.00
CA SER A 275 18.40 -6.95 -4.42
C SER A 275 17.79 -5.63 -3.95
N PHE A 276 16.55 -5.66 -3.48
CA PHE A 276 15.83 -4.57 -2.85
C PHE A 276 15.15 -5.04 -1.55
N ASP A 277 14.56 -4.13 -0.81
CA ASP A 277 13.95 -4.37 0.50
C ASP A 277 12.53 -3.79 0.55
N GLY A 278 11.53 -4.66 0.66
CA GLY A 278 10.11 -4.28 0.73
C GLY A 278 9.47 -3.93 -0.61
N PRO A 279 8.27 -3.30 -0.58
CA PRO A 279 7.48 -2.97 -1.76
C PRO A 279 8.17 -1.96 -2.66
N GLN A 280 8.03 -2.15 -3.96
CA GLN A 280 8.55 -1.31 -5.02
C GLN A 280 7.40 -0.48 -5.63
N LEU A 281 7.68 0.38 -6.61
CA LEU A 281 6.70 1.33 -7.16
C LEU A 281 5.35 0.70 -7.49
N ASP A 282 5.35 -0.37 -8.25
CA ASP A 282 4.13 -1.05 -8.69
C ASP A 282 3.37 -1.71 -7.52
N ASP A 283 4.10 -2.25 -6.52
CA ASP A 283 3.50 -2.80 -5.31
C ASP A 283 2.82 -1.71 -4.47
N ILE A 284 3.42 -0.50 -4.39
CA ILE A 284 2.86 0.66 -3.69
C ILE A 284 1.59 1.14 -4.39
N LEU A 285 1.61 1.28 -5.71
CA LEU A 285 0.45 1.72 -6.50
C LEU A 285 -0.76 0.81 -6.28
N VAL A 286 -0.60 -0.51 -6.44
CA VAL A 286 -1.70 -1.45 -6.26
C VAL A 286 -2.21 -1.48 -4.81
N LEU A 287 -1.30 -1.30 -3.83
CA LEU A 287 -1.68 -1.28 -2.42
C LEU A 287 -2.48 -0.01 -2.08
N GLN A 288 -2.02 1.17 -2.54
CA GLN A 288 -2.72 2.43 -2.33
C GLN A 288 -4.06 2.49 -3.09
N ARG A 289 -4.12 1.95 -4.31
CA ARG A 289 -5.38 1.80 -5.04
C ARG A 289 -6.43 1.00 -4.24
N ASN A 290 -5.98 -0.01 -3.48
CA ASN A 290 -6.88 -0.84 -2.68
C ASN A 290 -7.18 -0.24 -1.30
N TYR A 291 -6.21 0.46 -0.65
CA TYR A 291 -6.31 0.86 0.75
C TYR A 291 -5.99 2.35 1.01
N GLY A 292 -5.83 3.16 -0.04
CA GLY A 292 -5.40 4.53 0.06
C GLY A 292 -3.93 4.69 0.47
N ASP A 293 -3.45 5.91 0.51
CA ASP A 293 -2.12 6.21 1.00
C ASP A 293 -2.08 6.28 2.54
N PHE A 294 -0.91 6.60 3.10
CA PHE A 294 -0.74 6.60 4.56
C PHE A 294 -1.55 7.72 5.26
N LEU A 295 -1.93 8.81 4.55
CA LEU A 295 -2.74 9.89 5.10
C LEU A 295 -4.18 9.46 5.35
N GLU A 296 -4.69 8.49 4.58
CA GLU A 296 -6.03 7.92 4.76
C GLU A 296 -6.21 7.25 6.13
N SER A 297 -5.14 6.78 6.76
CA SER A 297 -5.19 6.22 8.12
C SER A 297 -5.30 7.31 9.21
N SER A 298 -5.15 8.58 8.86
CA SER A 298 -5.23 9.71 9.79
C SER A 298 -6.68 10.04 10.20
N ASN A 299 -6.84 10.89 11.23
CA ASN A 299 -8.13 11.39 11.67
C ASN A 299 -9.19 10.29 11.95
N ASP A 300 -8.79 9.21 12.64
CA ASP A 300 -9.64 8.04 12.89
C ASP A 300 -10.12 7.38 11.57
N GLN A 301 -9.24 7.23 10.59
CA GLN A 301 -9.47 6.68 9.23
C GLN A 301 -10.46 7.53 8.39
N LEU A 302 -10.51 8.83 8.64
CA LEU A 302 -11.26 9.77 7.79
C LEU A 302 -10.37 10.44 6.73
N GLY A 303 -9.07 10.15 6.75
CA GLY A 303 -8.09 10.75 5.85
C GLY A 303 -7.97 12.26 6.01
N ASN A 304 -7.44 12.89 4.98
CA ASN A 304 -7.35 14.34 4.83
C ASN A 304 -8.32 14.89 3.76
N ASN A 305 -9.45 14.21 3.56
CA ASN A 305 -10.43 14.41 2.48
C ASN A 305 -11.32 15.66 2.64
N SER A 306 -10.97 16.57 3.56
CA SER A 306 -11.72 17.81 3.79
C SER A 306 -10.90 18.86 4.53
N ILE A 307 -11.32 20.13 4.45
CA ILE A 307 -10.73 21.23 5.24
C ILE A 307 -10.71 20.91 6.75
N ALA A 308 -11.72 20.19 7.25
CA ALA A 308 -11.80 19.85 8.68
C ALA A 308 -10.80 18.77 9.11
N THR A 309 -10.31 17.97 8.19
CA THR A 309 -9.38 16.87 8.40
C THR A 309 -8.03 17.11 7.71
N ALA A 310 -7.79 18.29 7.17
CA ALA A 310 -6.61 18.66 6.39
C ALA A 310 -5.30 18.31 7.09
N THR A 311 -4.35 17.81 6.33
CA THR A 311 -2.98 17.56 6.80
C THR A 311 -2.25 18.88 6.98
N VAL A 312 -1.78 19.16 8.21
CA VAL A 312 -1.10 20.43 8.54
C VAL A 312 0.37 20.36 8.09
N LEU A 313 0.72 21.14 7.06
CA LEU A 313 2.11 21.29 6.61
C LEU A 313 2.91 22.26 7.48
N GLY A 314 2.29 23.33 8.01
CA GLY A 314 2.90 24.24 8.94
C GLY A 314 2.97 25.70 8.51
N LEU A 315 3.93 26.45 9.07
CA LEU A 315 4.16 27.85 8.74
C LEU A 315 5.09 27.98 7.54
N LEU A 316 4.62 28.59 6.46
CA LEU A 316 5.42 28.91 5.28
C LEU A 316 6.01 30.30 5.40
N SER A 317 7.27 30.46 5.08
CA SER A 317 8.03 31.72 5.08
C SER A 317 9.04 31.74 3.93
N ASP A 318 9.68 32.88 3.68
CA ASP A 318 10.75 32.99 2.67
C ASP A 318 12.03 32.22 3.03
N ASP A 319 12.14 31.75 4.28
CA ASP A 319 13.28 30.95 4.77
C ASP A 319 13.07 29.42 4.62
N ASN A 320 11.86 28.95 4.26
CA ASN A 320 11.56 27.54 4.14
C ASN A 320 10.65 27.22 2.92
N SER A 321 10.53 25.92 2.64
CA SER A 321 9.49 25.33 1.79
C SER A 321 8.72 24.28 2.59
N LEU A 322 7.47 24.04 2.20
CA LEU A 322 6.65 22.94 2.71
C LEU A 322 6.37 21.97 1.58
N SER A 323 6.21 20.70 1.89
CA SER A 323 5.92 19.67 0.87
C SER A 323 5.13 18.51 1.43
N ALA A 324 4.43 17.81 0.57
CA ALA A 324 3.87 16.49 0.78
C ALA A 324 4.19 15.61 -0.43
N GLY A 325 4.23 14.29 -0.21
CA GLY A 325 4.56 13.31 -1.25
C GLY A 325 6.06 13.03 -1.36
N GLN A 326 6.37 11.89 -1.95
CA GLN A 326 7.71 11.39 -2.22
C GLN A 326 7.96 11.40 -3.73
N GLU A 327 9.07 12.00 -4.14
CA GLU A 327 9.53 12.00 -5.53
C GLU A 327 9.87 10.57 -5.99
N VAL A 328 9.52 10.23 -7.23
CA VAL A 328 9.72 8.90 -7.82
C VAL A 328 10.65 9.02 -9.03
N ASP A 329 11.91 8.62 -8.85
CA ASP A 329 12.94 8.68 -9.90
C ASP A 329 13.02 7.39 -10.75
N ASP A 330 12.59 6.24 -10.21
CA ASP A 330 12.72 4.91 -10.84
C ASP A 330 11.65 3.95 -10.27
N THR A 331 11.58 2.75 -10.82
CA THR A 331 10.75 1.64 -10.31
C THR A 331 11.27 1.05 -9.00
N VAL A 332 12.54 1.25 -8.68
CA VAL A 332 13.19 0.76 -7.46
C VAL A 332 13.05 1.78 -6.36
N ILE A 333 12.37 1.38 -5.30
CA ILE A 333 12.11 2.21 -4.12
C ILE A 333 13.03 1.77 -2.97
N GLY A 334 13.72 2.72 -2.37
CA GLY A 334 14.55 2.49 -1.18
C GLY A 334 13.69 2.20 0.06
N PHE A 335 14.26 1.45 1.01
CA PHE A 335 13.54 1.11 2.26
C PHE A 335 13.21 2.35 3.12
N ASP A 336 13.99 3.40 3.01
CA ASP A 336 13.83 4.68 3.70
C ASP A 336 12.98 5.71 2.94
N GLU A 337 12.60 5.42 1.70
CA GLU A 337 11.67 6.23 0.93
C GLU A 337 10.24 5.93 1.35
N VAL A 338 9.63 6.89 2.02
CA VAL A 338 8.29 6.80 2.63
C VAL A 338 7.48 8.05 2.30
N GLY A 339 6.19 8.04 2.64
CA GLY A 339 5.37 9.24 2.49
C GLY A 339 4.88 9.46 1.07
N PHE A 340 4.75 8.38 0.27
CA PHE A 340 4.06 8.44 -1.02
C PHE A 340 2.60 8.80 -0.80
N VAL A 341 2.13 9.83 -1.47
CA VAL A 341 0.72 10.25 -1.48
C VAL A 341 0.12 10.04 -2.86
N SER A 342 -1.18 9.78 -2.91
CA SER A 342 -1.87 9.52 -4.17
C SER A 342 -3.32 9.99 -4.13
N ILE A 343 -3.83 10.39 -5.28
CA ILE A 343 -5.26 10.37 -5.56
C ILE A 343 -5.58 8.97 -6.08
N ASN A 344 -6.41 8.22 -5.37
CA ASN A 344 -6.66 6.80 -5.66
C ASN A 344 -7.84 6.55 -6.61
N ASP A 345 -8.78 7.50 -6.74
CA ASP A 345 -9.91 7.47 -7.69
C ASP A 345 -10.50 8.88 -7.89
N ALA A 346 -11.56 9.00 -8.73
CA ALA A 346 -12.22 10.27 -9.04
C ALA A 346 -13.00 10.90 -7.87
N THR A 347 -13.13 10.24 -6.74
CA THR A 347 -13.84 10.76 -5.55
C THR A 347 -12.90 11.13 -4.41
N ASP A 348 -11.66 10.75 -4.55
CA ASP A 348 -10.58 11.04 -3.61
C ASP A 348 -10.11 12.49 -3.75
N VAL A 349 -9.86 13.12 -2.61
CA VAL A 349 -9.31 14.47 -2.52
C VAL A 349 -8.38 14.57 -1.32
N ASP A 350 -7.24 15.19 -1.52
CA ASP A 350 -6.27 15.45 -0.47
C ASP A 350 -6.25 16.93 -0.10
N VAL A 351 -6.49 17.27 1.18
CA VAL A 351 -6.46 18.64 1.65
C VAL A 351 -5.29 18.88 2.60
N PHE A 352 -4.51 19.91 2.31
CA PHE A 352 -3.34 20.32 3.07
C PHE A 352 -3.52 21.74 3.63
N GLU A 353 -3.16 21.94 4.91
CA GLU A 353 -3.22 23.25 5.58
C GLU A 353 -1.82 23.87 5.67
N PHE A 354 -1.70 25.15 5.33
CA PHE A 354 -0.52 25.95 5.62
C PHE A 354 -0.90 27.32 6.17
N SER A 355 0.04 28.00 6.79
CA SER A 355 -0.17 29.34 7.33
C SER A 355 0.93 30.30 6.91
N LEU A 356 0.60 31.60 6.86
CA LEU A 356 1.51 32.71 6.61
C LEU A 356 1.48 33.69 7.77
N SER A 357 2.64 34.24 8.16
CA SER A 357 2.74 35.29 9.18
C SER A 357 2.67 36.69 8.62
N GLU A 358 2.84 36.88 7.32
CA GLU A 358 2.88 38.18 6.64
C GLU A 358 2.46 38.08 5.18
N LEU A 359 2.22 39.26 4.54
CA LEU A 359 1.88 39.30 3.10
C LEU A 359 2.99 38.69 2.27
N SER A 360 2.67 37.65 1.52
CA SER A 360 3.64 36.89 0.70
C SER A 360 3.10 36.56 -0.67
N GLU A 361 3.97 36.47 -1.65
CA GLU A 361 3.69 35.81 -2.91
C GLU A 361 4.01 34.32 -2.70
N VAL A 362 3.03 33.45 -2.91
CA VAL A 362 3.12 32.00 -2.68
C VAL A 362 3.05 31.29 -4.02
N SER A 363 4.01 30.39 -4.27
CA SER A 363 3.97 29.40 -5.35
C SER A 363 3.56 28.04 -4.74
N ILE A 364 2.59 27.39 -5.37
CA ILE A 364 2.11 26.06 -5.07
C ILE A 364 2.27 25.25 -6.33
N ASP A 365 3.06 24.21 -6.29
CA ASP A 365 3.40 23.37 -7.43
C ASP A 365 3.00 21.91 -7.13
N LEU A 366 2.18 21.33 -8.00
CA LEU A 366 1.71 19.94 -7.95
C LEU A 366 2.31 19.18 -9.12
N SER A 367 3.00 18.09 -8.86
CA SER A 367 3.61 17.26 -9.89
C SER A 367 3.15 15.81 -9.75
N PRO A 368 2.63 15.18 -10.82
CA PRO A 368 2.45 13.73 -10.84
C PRO A 368 3.79 13.03 -10.75
N GLU A 369 3.82 11.86 -10.12
CA GLU A 369 5.00 11.03 -9.90
C GLU A 369 4.77 9.63 -10.46
N GLY A 370 5.82 9.03 -11.03
CA GLY A 370 5.72 7.70 -11.63
C GLY A 370 6.89 7.36 -12.54
N ALA A 371 6.83 6.17 -13.15
CA ALA A 371 7.81 5.67 -14.10
C ALA A 371 7.15 4.77 -15.14
N SER A 372 7.80 4.59 -16.30
CA SER A 372 7.35 3.63 -17.32
C SER A 372 8.04 2.29 -17.16
N TYR A 373 7.29 1.20 -17.19
CA TYR A 373 7.82 -0.18 -17.10
C TYR A 373 6.89 -1.19 -17.79
N LEU A 374 7.43 -2.40 -18.02
CA LEU A 374 6.66 -3.53 -18.54
C LEU A 374 6.14 -4.39 -17.39
N GLN A 375 4.84 -4.62 -17.34
CA GLN A 375 4.20 -5.46 -16.34
C GLN A 375 2.98 -6.21 -16.92
N GLY A 376 2.46 -7.19 -16.17
CA GLY A 376 1.23 -7.92 -16.48
C GLY A 376 0.89 -8.92 -15.39
N VAL A 377 -0.30 -9.49 -15.44
CA VAL A 377 -0.68 -10.57 -14.53
C VAL A 377 0.23 -11.80 -14.74
N GLU A 378 0.44 -12.57 -13.68
CA GLU A 378 1.29 -13.76 -13.72
C GLU A 378 0.96 -14.68 -14.91
N ASN A 379 1.99 -15.01 -15.70
CA ASN A 379 1.89 -15.78 -16.97
C ASN A 379 1.03 -15.10 -18.06
N GLY A 380 0.72 -13.79 -17.89
CA GLY A 380 -0.01 -12.98 -18.87
C GLY A 380 0.89 -12.38 -19.95
N THR A 381 0.30 -11.50 -20.74
CA THR A 381 1.04 -10.65 -21.68
C THR A 381 1.57 -9.46 -20.89
N LEU A 382 2.85 -9.11 -21.12
CA LEU A 382 3.41 -7.88 -20.56
C LEU A 382 3.06 -6.71 -21.49
N GLU A 383 2.57 -5.64 -20.88
CA GLU A 383 2.28 -4.37 -21.53
C GLU A 383 3.08 -3.25 -20.87
N GLU A 384 3.37 -2.20 -21.60
CA GLU A 384 4.04 -1.02 -21.06
C GLU A 384 3.00 -0.14 -20.38
N ILE A 385 3.24 0.17 -19.10
CA ILE A 385 2.46 1.16 -18.35
C ILE A 385 3.33 2.38 -18.08
N ASP A 386 2.77 3.57 -18.20
CA ASP A 386 3.38 4.83 -17.77
C ASP A 386 2.61 5.36 -16.56
N THR A 387 3.14 5.12 -15.36
CA THR A 387 2.46 5.50 -14.13
C THR A 387 2.60 6.99 -13.80
N LEU A 388 3.29 7.76 -14.61
CA LEU A 388 3.29 9.21 -14.58
C LEU A 388 1.99 9.81 -15.18
N GLU A 389 1.33 9.08 -16.09
CA GLU A 389 0.22 9.56 -16.91
C GLU A 389 -1.11 8.82 -16.62
N LEU A 390 -1.36 8.38 -15.36
CA LEU A 390 -2.55 7.60 -15.02
C LEU A 390 -3.77 8.48 -14.78
N ASN A 391 -3.61 9.62 -14.09
CA ASN A 391 -4.71 10.52 -13.76
C ASN A 391 -4.30 11.97 -14.00
N ASP A 392 -5.26 12.78 -14.44
CA ASP A 392 -5.10 14.22 -14.62
C ASP A 392 -5.44 14.91 -13.30
N LEU A 393 -4.42 15.56 -12.70
CA LEU A 393 -4.49 16.15 -11.38
C LEU A 393 -4.91 17.63 -11.44
N ALA A 394 -5.71 18.06 -10.50
CA ALA A 394 -6.15 19.44 -10.34
C ALA A 394 -5.79 20.00 -8.97
N LEU A 395 -5.57 21.32 -8.91
CA LEU A 395 -5.15 22.05 -7.72
C LEU A 395 -6.12 23.18 -7.40
N GLN A 396 -6.58 23.27 -6.15
CA GLN A 396 -7.42 24.37 -5.67
C GLN A 396 -6.87 24.98 -4.39
N LEU A 397 -6.98 26.30 -4.25
CA LEU A 397 -6.54 27.06 -3.08
C LEU A 397 -7.75 27.75 -2.43
N PHE A 398 -7.91 27.56 -1.11
CA PHE A 398 -9.01 28.11 -0.32
C PHE A 398 -8.50 29.00 0.82
N ASP A 399 -9.34 29.96 1.25
CA ASP A 399 -9.12 30.71 2.49
C ASP A 399 -9.62 29.94 3.73
N SER A 400 -9.43 30.51 4.92
CA SER A 400 -9.84 29.92 6.20
C SER A 400 -11.37 29.77 6.37
N ASP A 401 -12.17 30.42 5.55
CA ASP A 401 -13.62 30.32 5.53
C ASP A 401 -14.11 29.28 4.48
N GLY A 402 -13.18 28.64 3.74
CA GLY A 402 -13.46 27.68 2.67
C GLY A 402 -13.89 28.33 1.36
N ASN A 403 -13.59 29.61 1.13
CA ASN A 403 -13.86 30.26 -0.15
C ASN A 403 -12.70 29.99 -1.12
N LEU A 404 -13.01 29.60 -2.35
CA LEU A 404 -12.02 29.40 -3.42
C LEU A 404 -11.33 30.72 -3.76
N ILE A 405 -9.99 30.71 -3.70
CA ILE A 405 -9.11 31.83 -4.08
C ILE A 405 -8.59 31.65 -5.50
N ALA A 406 -8.08 30.46 -5.84
CA ALA A 406 -7.49 30.13 -7.13
C ALA A 406 -7.64 28.64 -7.44
N ALA A 407 -7.55 28.29 -8.71
CA ALA A 407 -7.52 26.92 -9.18
C ALA A 407 -6.59 26.80 -10.36
N ALA A 408 -5.99 25.63 -10.55
CA ALA A 408 -5.20 25.23 -11.75
C ALA A 408 -5.62 23.81 -12.15
N ASP A 409 -5.93 23.67 -13.44
CA ASP A 409 -6.35 22.45 -14.13
C ASP A 409 -6.20 22.75 -15.63
N ASP A 410 -5.02 23.26 -16.00
CA ASP A 410 -4.75 23.80 -17.35
C ASP A 410 -4.01 22.78 -18.23
N PHE A 411 -3.38 21.75 -17.63
CA PHE A 411 -2.55 20.75 -18.30
C PHE A 411 -3.22 19.38 -18.15
N GLY A 412 -2.79 18.41 -18.94
CA GLY A 412 -3.35 17.06 -18.92
C GLY A 412 -2.39 16.06 -18.26
N LEU A 413 -2.68 14.78 -18.45
CA LEU A 413 -1.95 13.64 -17.90
C LEU A 413 -0.43 13.83 -17.88
N GLY A 414 0.22 13.50 -16.78
CA GLY A 414 1.67 13.56 -16.62
C GLY A 414 2.26 14.95 -16.50
N LEU A 415 1.45 16.00 -16.49
CA LEU A 415 1.92 17.39 -16.43
C LEU A 415 1.59 18.03 -15.09
N SER A 416 2.50 18.94 -14.67
CA SER A 416 2.39 19.63 -13.38
C SER A 416 1.42 20.80 -13.45
N GLU A 417 0.66 21.01 -12.37
CA GLU A 417 -0.19 22.18 -12.16
C GLU A 417 0.46 23.16 -11.18
N SER A 418 0.21 24.47 -11.33
CA SER A 418 0.76 25.46 -10.41
C SER A 418 -0.15 26.66 -10.16
N ILE A 419 -0.11 27.18 -8.93
CA ILE A 419 -0.76 28.44 -8.53
C ILE A 419 0.29 29.41 -8.03
N LEU A 420 0.28 30.62 -8.56
CA LEU A 420 1.06 31.76 -8.03
C LEU A 420 0.10 32.83 -7.52
N GLN A 421 0.07 33.08 -6.23
CA GLN A 421 -0.90 33.96 -5.59
C GLN A 421 -0.29 34.85 -4.50
N THR A 422 -0.66 36.13 -4.45
CA THR A 422 -0.32 37.00 -3.30
C THR A 422 -1.38 36.83 -2.21
N LEU A 423 -0.97 36.45 -1.00
CA LEU A 423 -1.82 36.16 0.14
C LEU A 423 -1.42 36.99 1.35
N ASP A 424 -2.40 37.49 2.10
CA ASP A 424 -2.19 38.13 3.40
C ASP A 424 -1.76 37.10 4.47
N ALA A 425 -1.34 37.58 5.65
CA ALA A 425 -1.15 36.67 6.79
C ALA A 425 -2.45 35.92 7.13
N GLY A 426 -2.39 34.60 7.32
CA GLY A 426 -3.57 33.78 7.58
C GLY A 426 -3.32 32.30 7.42
N THR A 427 -4.40 31.52 7.52
CA THR A 427 -4.42 30.08 7.26
C THR A 427 -5.11 29.84 5.92
N PHE A 428 -4.57 28.90 5.15
CA PHE A 428 -5.02 28.55 3.82
C PHE A 428 -5.03 27.03 3.64
N PHE A 429 -5.83 26.56 2.68
CA PHE A 429 -5.94 25.14 2.34
C PHE A 429 -5.68 24.92 0.87
N VAL A 430 -4.95 23.87 0.58
CA VAL A 430 -4.70 23.38 -0.77
C VAL A 430 -5.41 22.05 -0.92
N GLU A 431 -6.24 21.91 -1.95
CA GLU A 431 -6.90 20.66 -2.31
C GLU A 431 -6.30 20.12 -3.61
N VAL A 432 -5.95 18.85 -3.60
CA VAL A 432 -5.55 18.06 -4.77
C VAL A 432 -6.66 17.09 -5.08
N SER A 433 -7.00 16.92 -6.36
CA SER A 433 -8.02 15.99 -6.84
C SER A 433 -7.63 15.42 -8.20
N GLY A 434 -8.31 14.35 -8.63
CA GLY A 434 -8.11 13.73 -9.95
C GLY A 434 -9.37 13.77 -10.80
N SER A 435 -9.22 13.54 -12.11
CA SER A 435 -10.32 13.56 -13.09
C SER A 435 -10.84 12.19 -13.49
N SER A 436 -10.16 11.10 -13.07
CA SER A 436 -10.48 9.72 -13.47
C SER A 436 -10.47 8.75 -12.28
N ASP A 437 -10.93 7.52 -12.51
CA ASP A 437 -10.89 6.44 -11.52
C ASP A 437 -9.49 5.79 -11.37
N GLU A 438 -8.46 6.33 -12.02
CA GLU A 438 -7.10 5.81 -11.97
C GLU A 438 -6.33 6.40 -10.78
N ILE A 439 -5.42 5.61 -10.20
CA ILE A 439 -4.51 6.10 -9.15
C ILE A 439 -3.42 6.98 -9.75
N GLN A 440 -3.01 8.04 -9.06
CA GLN A 440 -1.84 8.85 -9.42
C GLN A 440 -1.07 9.27 -8.17
N LEU A 441 0.20 8.86 -8.08
CA LEU A 441 1.14 9.43 -7.10
C LEU A 441 1.45 10.89 -7.45
N PHE A 442 1.69 11.70 -6.42
CA PHE A 442 2.07 13.10 -6.64
C PHE A 442 3.01 13.65 -5.58
N THR A 443 3.67 14.76 -5.92
CA THR A 443 4.32 15.65 -4.97
C THR A 443 3.66 17.01 -4.99
N LEU A 444 3.50 17.61 -3.81
CA LEU A 444 3.02 18.97 -3.60
C LEU A 444 4.13 19.79 -2.94
N GLY A 445 4.54 20.88 -3.59
CA GLY A 445 5.55 21.81 -3.10
C GLY A 445 4.99 23.20 -2.89
N LEU A 446 5.29 23.84 -1.75
CA LEU A 446 4.92 25.22 -1.45
C LEU A 446 6.17 26.02 -1.13
N SER A 447 6.28 27.21 -1.75
CA SER A 447 7.32 28.20 -1.44
C SER A 447 6.72 29.59 -1.37
N SER A 448 7.38 30.50 -0.66
CA SER A 448 6.89 31.89 -0.57
C SER A 448 8.02 32.90 -0.62
N SER A 449 7.67 34.12 -1.01
CA SER A 449 8.53 35.30 -0.86
C SER A 449 7.74 36.45 -0.26
N VAL A 450 8.34 37.12 0.73
CA VAL A 450 7.69 38.27 1.40
C VAL A 450 7.54 39.42 0.42
N VAL A 451 6.33 39.98 0.32
CA VAL A 451 6.05 41.16 -0.48
C VAL A 451 6.43 42.40 0.32
N ALA A 452 7.48 43.09 -0.09
CA ALA A 452 7.91 44.33 0.54
C ALA A 452 6.84 45.40 0.43
N VAL A 453 6.19 45.73 1.53
CA VAL A 453 5.28 46.90 1.61
C VAL A 453 6.14 48.16 1.74
N PRO A 454 6.12 49.12 0.77
CA PRO A 454 6.88 50.36 0.88
C PRO A 454 6.45 51.12 2.12
N GLU A 455 7.38 51.42 3.00
CA GLU A 455 7.09 52.20 4.20
C GLU A 455 6.47 53.58 3.83
N PRO A 456 5.39 54.02 4.50
CA PRO A 456 4.74 55.28 4.18
C PRO A 456 5.64 56.51 4.37
N GLY A 457 6.82 56.34 4.97
CA GLY A 457 7.77 57.41 5.27
C GLY A 457 8.63 57.90 4.11
N SER A 458 8.83 57.13 3.05
CA SER A 458 9.80 57.48 2.01
C SER A 458 9.34 58.55 1.03
N VAL A 459 8.03 58.80 0.91
CA VAL A 459 7.48 59.84 0.03
C VAL A 459 7.51 61.26 0.65
N MET A 460 7.52 61.36 1.98
CA MET A 460 7.51 62.68 2.66
C MET A 460 8.89 63.37 2.69
N ILE A 461 9.99 62.65 2.56
CA ILE A 461 11.36 63.23 2.58
C ILE A 461 11.69 63.95 1.25
N VAL A 462 11.17 63.49 0.12
CA VAL A 462 11.44 64.10 -1.18
C VAL A 462 10.67 65.40 -1.37
N VAL A 463 9.45 65.52 -0.84
CA VAL A 463 8.64 66.74 -0.90
C VAL A 463 9.19 67.86 0.04
N GLY A 464 9.78 67.45 1.20
CA GLY A 464 10.42 68.40 2.14
C GLY A 464 11.70 69.00 1.60
N MET A 465 12.53 68.28 0.84
CA MET A 465 13.79 68.83 0.25
C MET A 465 13.56 69.78 -0.93
N PHE A 466 12.51 69.60 -1.70
CA PHE A 466 12.17 70.58 -2.76
C PHE A 466 11.54 71.88 -2.26
N GLY A 467 10.91 71.87 -1.11
CA GLY A 467 10.33 73.08 -0.45
C GLY A 467 11.40 74.03 0.08
N PHE A 468 12.54 73.54 0.57
CA PHE A 468 13.60 74.37 1.14
C PHE A 468 14.53 75.03 0.08
N LEU A 469 14.54 74.58 -1.12
CA LEU A 469 15.34 75.15 -2.20
C LEU A 469 14.69 76.33 -2.94
N GLN A 470 13.41 76.58 -2.77
CA GLN A 470 12.69 77.71 -3.36
C GLN A 470 12.64 78.99 -2.50
N VAL A 471 12.87 78.94 -1.18
CA VAL A 471 12.81 80.08 -0.33
C VAL A 471 14.10 80.89 -0.23
N ARG A 472 15.21 80.40 -0.78
CA ARG A 472 16.54 81.09 -0.72
C ARG A 472 16.88 81.96 -1.93
N ARG A 473 15.99 82.22 -2.88
CA ARG A 473 16.26 83.01 -4.11
C ARG A 473 15.44 84.30 -4.25
N ARG A 474 14.97 84.90 -3.13
CA ARG A 474 14.45 86.27 -3.11
C ARG A 474 14.94 87.08 -1.89
N ARG A 475 16.22 87.53 -1.95
CA ARG A 475 16.77 88.74 -1.33
C ARG A 475 18.17 88.97 -1.87
N ASN A 476 18.25 89.71 -2.96
CA ASN A 476 19.00 90.90 -3.32
C ASN A 476 18.86 91.14 -4.82
#